data_7dd43ffcc133c075a86c04c3c89a368f
#
_entry.id   7dd43ffcc133c075a86c04c3c89a368f
#
_cell.length_a   1.000
_cell.length_b   1.000
_cell.length_c   1.000
_cell.angle_alpha   90.00
_cell.angle_beta   90.00
_cell.angle_gamma   90.00
#
_symmetry.space_group_name_H-M   'P 1'
#
loop_
_entity.id
_entity.type
_entity.pdbx_description
1 polymer ?
#
loop_
_entity_poly.entity_id
_entity_poly.type
_entity_poly.pdbx_seq_one_letter_code
_entity_poly.pdbx_strand_id
1 'polypeptide(L)'
;MTVSGNRSSVYKLRKDRLRVSVNVANAREGGNSIGIDVRVPRKIELQEQSAGKVNVAVEKRVNEKGNVEIAYTEKVKEGYEPEINNIRPKVVGIAGGKSQISKVKKLQAKISPKDIKERETSIDAKIVPVDSKGEEVAGIEPAVDKVEVRAILLKTKTVSLELKIKGTTQIGRASCRERV
;
A
#
# COMPACT_ATOMS: atom_id res chain seq x y z
N MET A 1 -23.78 -27.86 -2.35
CA MET A 1 -23.66 -28.61 -1.09
C MET A 1 -25.05 -29.00 -0.62
N THR A 2 -25.30 -30.28 -0.45
CA THR A 2 -26.57 -30.85 0.00
C THR A 2 -26.35 -31.52 1.37
N VAL A 3 -27.24 -31.26 2.30
CA VAL A 3 -27.16 -31.85 3.66
C VAL A 3 -28.48 -32.55 3.99
N SER A 4 -28.40 -33.62 4.80
CA SER A 4 -29.53 -34.32 5.35
C SER A 4 -29.50 -34.31 6.88
N GLY A 5 -30.64 -34.51 7.50
CA GLY A 5 -30.77 -34.56 8.95
C GLY A 5 -32.20 -34.43 9.39
N ASN A 6 -32.45 -34.42 10.69
CA ASN A 6 -33.85 -34.24 11.14
C ASN A 6 -34.34 -32.79 10.83
N ARG A 7 -35.64 -32.67 10.62
CA ARG A 7 -36.30 -31.44 10.18
C ARG A 7 -35.87 -30.20 11.02
N SER A 8 -35.82 -30.33 12.32
CA SER A 8 -35.49 -29.22 13.23
C SER A 8 -34.02 -28.81 13.14
N SER A 9 -33.09 -29.73 12.87
CA SER A 9 -31.68 -29.46 12.74
C SER A 9 -31.34 -28.81 11.39
N VAL A 10 -31.95 -29.28 10.31
CA VAL A 10 -31.77 -28.72 8.97
C VAL A 10 -32.36 -27.31 8.88
N TYR A 11 -33.53 -27.09 9.45
CA TYR A 11 -34.18 -25.77 9.44
C TYR A 11 -33.39 -24.69 10.23
N LYS A 12 -32.68 -25.10 11.31
CA LYS A 12 -31.85 -24.21 12.12
C LYS A 12 -30.43 -24.06 11.61
N LEU A 13 -30.09 -24.71 10.50
CA LEU A 13 -28.74 -24.62 9.92
C LEU A 13 -28.52 -23.24 9.31
N ARG A 14 -27.52 -22.52 9.80
CA ARG A 14 -27.04 -21.24 9.26
C ARG A 14 -25.63 -21.40 8.71
N LYS A 15 -25.24 -20.53 7.77
CA LYS A 15 -23.91 -20.53 7.14
C LYS A 15 -22.77 -20.42 8.17
N ASP A 16 -22.97 -19.69 9.24
CA ASP A 16 -22.03 -19.47 10.35
C ASP A 16 -21.74 -20.73 11.18
N ARG A 17 -22.59 -21.75 11.09
CA ARG A 17 -22.40 -23.05 11.75
C ARG A 17 -21.67 -24.09 10.90
N LEU A 18 -21.39 -23.77 9.65
CA LEU A 18 -20.59 -24.60 8.75
C LEU A 18 -19.14 -24.17 8.85
N ARG A 19 -18.26 -25.10 9.10
CA ARG A 19 -16.82 -24.87 9.05
C ARG A 19 -16.24 -25.50 7.80
N VAL A 20 -15.74 -24.67 6.92
CA VAL A 20 -15.03 -25.10 5.72
C VAL A 20 -13.57 -24.79 5.92
N SER A 21 -12.71 -25.78 5.78
CA SER A 21 -11.27 -25.65 5.95
C SER A 21 -10.52 -26.34 4.83
N VAL A 22 -9.33 -25.84 4.55
CA VAL A 22 -8.40 -26.40 3.55
C VAL A 22 -7.07 -26.61 4.26
N ASN A 23 -6.53 -27.80 4.21
CA ASN A 23 -5.24 -28.10 4.81
C ASN A 23 -4.11 -27.84 3.81
N VAL A 24 -3.35 -26.78 4.03
CA VAL A 24 -2.23 -26.37 3.18
C VAL A 24 -0.85 -26.86 3.67
N ALA A 25 -0.78 -27.69 4.71
CA ALA A 25 0.48 -28.12 5.31
C ALA A 25 1.44 -28.79 4.32
N ASN A 26 0.92 -29.49 3.32
CA ASN A 26 1.69 -30.19 2.30
C ASN A 26 1.71 -29.46 0.95
N ALA A 27 1.26 -28.19 0.91
CA ALA A 27 1.27 -27.40 -0.32
C ALA A 27 2.71 -27.05 -0.73
N ARG A 28 2.99 -27.14 -2.03
CA ARG A 28 4.28 -26.79 -2.65
C ARG A 28 4.18 -25.44 -3.32
N GLU A 29 5.30 -24.80 -3.57
CA GLU A 29 5.34 -23.56 -4.35
C GLU A 29 4.72 -23.81 -5.76
N GLY A 30 3.83 -22.91 -6.17
CA GLY A 30 3.04 -23.00 -7.39
C GLY A 30 1.58 -23.38 -7.15
N GLY A 31 0.94 -23.90 -8.20
CA GLY A 31 -0.47 -24.30 -8.16
C GLY A 31 -0.67 -25.63 -7.44
N ASN A 32 -1.55 -25.65 -6.46
CA ASN A 32 -1.92 -26.84 -5.69
C ASN A 32 -3.42 -27.05 -5.78
N SER A 33 -3.85 -28.29 -6.02
CA SER A 33 -5.25 -28.70 -5.95
C SER A 33 -5.48 -29.41 -4.61
N ILE A 34 -6.13 -28.75 -3.68
CA ILE A 34 -6.25 -29.17 -2.29
C ILE A 34 -7.69 -29.53 -1.98
N GLY A 35 -7.89 -30.64 -1.22
CA GLY A 35 -9.20 -31.05 -0.76
C GLY A 35 -9.81 -30.05 0.21
N ILE A 36 -11.13 -29.85 0.09
CA ILE A 36 -11.91 -29.03 1.00
C ILE A 36 -12.49 -29.96 2.08
N ASP A 37 -12.22 -29.66 3.35
CA ASP A 37 -12.82 -30.34 4.51
C ASP A 37 -14.00 -29.51 5.00
N VAL A 38 -15.20 -30.11 4.97
CA VAL A 38 -16.42 -29.46 5.43
C VAL A 38 -16.91 -30.15 6.69
N ARG A 39 -16.93 -29.42 7.80
CA ARG A 39 -17.47 -29.91 9.07
C ARG A 39 -18.87 -29.36 9.28
N VAL A 40 -19.80 -30.27 9.39
CA VAL A 40 -21.20 -29.98 9.71
C VAL A 40 -21.50 -30.23 11.18
N PRO A 41 -22.49 -29.54 11.79
CA PRO A 41 -22.89 -29.78 13.18
C PRO A 41 -23.41 -31.22 13.41
N ARG A 42 -23.32 -31.67 14.67
CA ARG A 42 -23.91 -32.96 15.06
C ARG A 42 -25.39 -33.02 14.64
N LYS A 43 -25.85 -34.18 14.18
CA LYS A 43 -27.23 -34.44 13.68
C LYS A 43 -27.51 -33.92 12.27
N ILE A 44 -26.48 -33.54 11.52
CA ILE A 44 -26.57 -33.22 10.12
C ILE A 44 -25.48 -34.02 9.42
N GLU A 45 -25.84 -34.62 8.28
CA GLU A 45 -24.92 -35.37 7.43
C GLU A 45 -24.72 -34.64 6.10
N LEU A 46 -23.49 -34.61 5.64
CA LEU A 46 -23.13 -34.06 4.33
C LEU A 46 -23.44 -35.13 3.27
N GLN A 47 -24.41 -34.88 2.40
CA GLN A 47 -24.79 -35.80 1.33
C GLN A 47 -23.98 -35.53 0.06
N GLU A 48 -23.82 -34.26 -0.31
CA GLU A 48 -23.17 -33.87 -1.52
C GLU A 48 -22.41 -32.57 -1.36
N GLN A 49 -21.21 -32.53 -1.88
CA GLN A 49 -20.36 -31.35 -1.91
C GLN A 49 -20.13 -30.90 -3.36
N SER A 50 -20.52 -29.68 -3.70
CA SER A 50 -20.43 -29.13 -5.08
C SER A 50 -19.00 -29.03 -5.59
N ALA A 51 -18.03 -28.76 -4.70
CA ALA A 51 -16.61 -28.73 -5.02
C ALA A 51 -15.81 -29.48 -3.95
N GLY A 52 -15.18 -30.58 -4.33
CA GLY A 52 -14.33 -31.37 -3.43
C GLY A 52 -12.91 -30.85 -3.32
N LYS A 53 -12.47 -29.99 -4.25
CA LYS A 53 -11.12 -29.44 -4.31
C LYS A 53 -11.15 -27.96 -4.66
N VAL A 54 -10.13 -27.24 -4.19
CA VAL A 54 -9.86 -25.85 -4.55
C VAL A 54 -8.43 -25.71 -5.06
N ASN A 55 -8.25 -24.90 -6.09
CA ASN A 55 -6.92 -24.59 -6.60
C ASN A 55 -6.38 -23.38 -5.84
N VAL A 56 -5.25 -23.57 -5.17
CA VAL A 56 -4.55 -22.57 -4.38
C VAL A 56 -3.16 -22.37 -4.94
N ALA A 57 -2.81 -21.13 -5.25
CA ALA A 57 -1.44 -20.76 -5.60
C ALA A 57 -0.67 -20.43 -4.32
N VAL A 58 0.44 -21.12 -4.10
CA VAL A 58 1.33 -20.93 -2.95
C VAL A 58 2.63 -20.33 -3.45
N GLU A 59 3.05 -19.23 -2.84
CA GLU A 59 4.29 -18.54 -3.17
C GLU A 59 5.22 -18.48 -1.97
N LYS A 60 6.52 -18.40 -2.24
CA LYS A 60 7.52 -18.16 -1.21
C LYS A 60 7.34 -16.77 -0.62
N ARG A 61 7.23 -16.68 0.70
CA ARG A 61 7.25 -15.41 1.42
C ARG A 61 8.66 -14.81 1.41
N VAL A 62 8.78 -13.58 0.97
CA VAL A 62 10.02 -12.83 0.89
C VAL A 62 9.92 -11.58 1.75
N ASN A 63 11.05 -11.18 2.33
CA ASN A 63 11.17 -9.93 3.10
C ASN A 63 12.13 -9.00 2.38
N GLU A 64 11.70 -7.79 2.11
CA GLU A 64 12.50 -6.73 1.52
C GLU A 64 12.43 -5.45 2.34
N LYS A 65 13.35 -4.52 2.11
CA LYS A 65 13.36 -3.21 2.74
C LYS A 65 13.14 -2.15 1.67
N GLY A 66 12.27 -1.18 1.96
CA GLY A 66 11.99 -0.06 1.07
C GLY A 66 12.10 1.28 1.78
N ASN A 67 12.49 2.31 1.03
CA ASN A 67 12.44 3.69 1.50
C ASN A 67 11.00 4.20 1.47
N VAL A 68 10.64 4.96 2.50
CA VAL A 68 9.33 5.61 2.57
C VAL A 68 9.41 6.98 1.90
N GLU A 69 8.51 7.22 0.94
CA GLU A 69 8.31 8.49 0.27
C GLU A 69 6.97 9.10 0.70
N ILE A 70 6.90 10.42 0.73
CA ILE A 70 5.64 11.12 1.05
C ILE A 70 4.78 11.25 -0.21
N ALA A 71 3.51 10.97 -0.05
CA ALA A 71 2.49 11.24 -1.05
C ALA A 71 1.37 12.11 -0.45
N TYR A 72 1.04 13.20 -1.11
CA TYR A 72 -0.06 14.05 -0.68
C TYR A 72 -1.38 13.53 -1.23
N THR A 73 -2.40 13.47 -0.37
CA THR A 73 -3.75 13.01 -0.75
C THR A 73 -4.52 14.06 -1.55
N GLU A 74 -4.16 15.33 -1.40
CA GLU A 74 -4.79 16.48 -2.06
C GLU A 74 -3.72 17.46 -2.56
N LYS A 75 -4.14 18.38 -3.42
CA LYS A 75 -3.26 19.49 -3.86
C LYS A 75 -3.00 20.45 -2.70
N VAL A 76 -1.78 20.93 -2.61
CA VAL A 76 -1.40 21.97 -1.66
C VAL A 76 -2.09 23.28 -2.04
N LYS A 77 -2.52 24.05 -1.03
CA LYS A 77 -3.13 25.35 -1.25
C LYS A 77 -2.14 26.30 -1.92
N GLU A 78 -2.62 27.07 -2.90
CA GLU A 78 -1.80 28.06 -3.59
C GLU A 78 -1.17 29.06 -2.61
N GLY A 79 0.09 29.40 -2.84
CA GLY A 79 0.89 30.26 -1.95
C GLY A 79 1.46 29.55 -0.71
N TYR A 80 1.34 28.22 -0.64
CA TYR A 80 1.95 27.41 0.43
C TYR A 80 2.75 26.26 -0.14
N GLU A 81 3.81 25.87 0.57
CA GLU A 81 4.67 24.74 0.23
C GLU A 81 4.98 23.93 1.50
N PRO A 82 4.68 22.62 1.52
CA PRO A 82 5.01 21.76 2.63
C PRO A 82 6.48 21.35 2.57
N GLU A 83 7.22 21.59 3.64
CA GLU A 83 8.58 21.13 3.82
C GLU A 83 8.59 19.94 4.80
N ILE A 84 9.20 18.84 4.38
CA ILE A 84 9.35 17.63 5.20
C ILE A 84 10.70 17.64 5.89
N ASN A 85 10.70 17.84 7.19
CA ASN A 85 11.92 17.91 7.98
C ASN A 85 12.47 16.52 8.31
N ASN A 86 11.58 15.57 8.64
CA ASN A 86 12.00 14.24 9.05
C ASN A 86 10.90 13.18 8.82
N ILE A 87 11.33 11.93 8.56
CA ILE A 87 10.47 10.75 8.45
C ILE A 87 11.09 9.66 9.34
N ARG A 88 10.33 9.10 10.28
CA ARG A 88 10.78 8.02 11.16
C ARG A 88 9.77 6.88 11.23
N PRO A 89 10.16 5.63 10.91
CA PRO A 89 11.42 5.22 10.26
C PRO A 89 11.44 5.61 8.76
N LYS A 90 12.63 5.93 8.23
CA LYS A 90 12.82 6.24 6.79
C LYS A 90 12.84 4.98 5.93
N VAL A 91 13.25 3.86 6.51
CA VAL A 91 13.33 2.55 5.84
C VAL A 91 12.42 1.58 6.58
N VAL A 92 11.54 0.91 5.86
CA VAL A 92 10.58 -0.04 6.43
C VAL A 92 10.73 -1.39 5.74
N GLY A 93 10.70 -2.45 6.54
CA GLY A 93 10.63 -3.82 6.04
C GLY A 93 9.23 -4.13 5.53
N ILE A 94 9.12 -4.86 4.43
CA ILE A 94 7.88 -5.37 3.89
C ILE A 94 7.99 -6.88 3.70
N ALA A 95 6.92 -7.61 3.95
CA ALA A 95 6.83 -9.05 3.78
C ALA A 95 5.62 -9.41 2.93
N GLY A 96 5.78 -10.39 2.05
CA GLY A 96 4.69 -10.83 1.18
C GLY A 96 5.11 -11.95 0.23
N GLY A 97 4.21 -12.36 -0.65
CA GLY A 97 4.51 -13.29 -1.73
C GLY A 97 5.52 -12.68 -2.71
N LYS A 98 6.42 -13.51 -3.24
CA LYS A 98 7.48 -13.08 -4.16
C LYS A 98 6.94 -12.26 -5.34
N SER A 99 5.81 -12.70 -5.93
CA SER A 99 5.18 -12.01 -7.05
C SER A 99 4.59 -10.65 -6.68
N GLN A 100 4.14 -10.48 -5.44
CA GLN A 100 3.59 -9.21 -4.95
C GLN A 100 4.71 -8.24 -4.60
N ILE A 101 5.75 -8.70 -3.88
CA ILE A 101 6.92 -7.88 -3.52
C ILE A 101 7.60 -7.33 -4.77
N SER A 102 7.77 -8.14 -5.84
CA SER A 102 8.39 -7.68 -7.10
C SER A 102 7.63 -6.57 -7.82
N LYS A 103 6.33 -6.41 -7.56
CA LYS A 103 5.49 -5.33 -8.11
C LYS A 103 5.67 -4.01 -7.35
N VAL A 104 6.07 -4.08 -6.07
CA VAL A 104 6.27 -2.87 -5.27
C VAL A 104 7.46 -2.09 -5.79
N LYS A 105 7.25 -0.82 -6.06
CA LYS A 105 8.30 0.10 -6.47
C LYS A 105 8.62 1.10 -5.38
N LYS A 106 7.62 1.51 -4.60
CA LYS A 106 7.75 2.53 -3.58
C LYS A 106 6.85 2.23 -2.39
N LEU A 107 7.27 2.68 -1.22
CA LEU A 107 6.44 2.74 -0.02
C LEU A 107 5.99 4.19 0.17
N GLN A 108 4.71 4.46 0.06
CA GLN A 108 4.16 5.80 0.19
C GLN A 108 3.53 6.00 1.56
N ALA A 109 3.92 7.06 2.25
CA ALA A 109 3.23 7.57 3.41
C ALA A 109 2.25 8.67 2.96
N LYS A 110 0.95 8.40 3.01
CA LYS A 110 -0.09 9.33 2.56
C LYS A 110 -0.39 10.35 3.64
N ILE A 111 -0.25 11.64 3.32
CA ILE A 111 -0.50 12.77 4.23
C ILE A 111 -1.45 13.75 3.55
N SER A 112 -2.39 14.30 4.33
CA SER A 112 -3.18 15.43 3.89
C SER A 112 -2.42 16.73 4.13
N PRO A 113 -2.25 17.61 3.13
CA PRO A 113 -1.63 18.92 3.34
C PRO A 113 -2.34 19.78 4.38
N LYS A 114 -3.63 19.53 4.66
CA LYS A 114 -4.43 20.21 5.67
C LYS A 114 -3.97 19.91 7.10
N ASP A 115 -3.33 18.77 7.32
CA ASP A 115 -2.82 18.35 8.62
C ASP A 115 -1.48 19.03 8.96
N ILE A 116 -0.81 19.61 7.95
CA ILE A 116 0.46 20.34 8.10
C ILE A 116 0.15 21.79 8.49
N LYS A 117 0.74 22.25 9.58
CA LYS A 117 0.56 23.61 10.09
C LYS A 117 1.74 24.51 9.74
N GLU A 118 1.58 25.83 9.91
CA GLU A 118 2.65 26.84 9.76
C GLU A 118 3.76 26.73 10.83
N ARG A 119 3.62 25.78 11.77
CA ARG A 119 4.64 25.38 12.75
C ARG A 119 4.96 23.90 12.57
N GLU A 120 6.14 23.50 13.01
CA GLU A 120 6.53 22.09 12.96
C GLU A 120 5.45 21.20 13.59
N THR A 121 4.97 20.26 12.82
CA THR A 121 3.88 19.34 13.20
C THR A 121 4.33 17.91 12.96
N SER A 122 4.07 17.03 13.93
CA SER A 122 4.28 15.59 13.81
C SER A 122 2.98 14.94 13.40
N ILE A 123 3.00 14.14 12.35
CA ILE A 123 1.84 13.50 11.72
C ILE A 123 2.12 12.01 11.57
N ASP A 124 1.20 11.17 12.04
CA ASP A 124 1.25 9.72 11.82
C ASP A 124 0.67 9.38 10.45
N ALA A 125 1.51 8.99 9.51
CA ALA A 125 1.12 8.63 8.16
C ALA A 125 1.09 7.11 7.97
N LYS A 126 0.00 6.59 7.39
CA LYS A 126 -0.11 5.17 7.04
C LYS A 126 0.77 4.86 5.83
N ILE A 127 1.51 3.75 5.91
CA ILE A 127 2.34 3.25 4.81
C ILE A 127 1.48 2.43 3.86
N VAL A 128 1.60 2.73 2.57
CA VAL A 128 0.93 2.02 1.48
C VAL A 128 1.99 1.59 0.47
N PRO A 129 2.21 0.27 0.26
CA PRO A 129 3.07 -0.20 -0.82
C PRO A 129 2.38 0.03 -2.16
N VAL A 130 3.09 0.65 -3.10
CA VAL A 130 2.55 0.98 -4.42
C VAL A 130 3.44 0.46 -5.55
N ASP A 131 2.81 0.19 -6.69
CA ASP A 131 3.47 -0.21 -7.92
C ASP A 131 4.03 0.99 -8.72
N SER A 132 4.48 0.74 -9.96
CA SER A 132 4.99 1.76 -10.87
C SER A 132 3.94 2.79 -11.31
N LYS A 133 2.64 2.47 -11.17
CA LYS A 133 1.52 3.35 -11.52
C LYS A 133 0.98 4.13 -10.33
N GLY A 134 1.47 3.83 -9.12
CA GLY A 134 0.97 4.41 -7.86
C GLY A 134 -0.27 3.70 -7.30
N GLU A 135 -0.60 2.51 -7.82
CA GLU A 135 -1.69 1.68 -7.32
C GLU A 135 -1.24 0.84 -6.12
N GLU A 136 -2.12 0.66 -5.14
CA GLU A 136 -1.83 -0.13 -3.94
C GLU A 136 -1.68 -1.61 -4.27
N VAL A 137 -0.57 -2.21 -3.83
CA VAL A 137 -0.31 -3.64 -3.98
C VAL A 137 -0.83 -4.38 -2.75
N ALA A 138 -1.89 -5.18 -2.93
CA ALA A 138 -2.48 -5.98 -1.87
C ALA A 138 -1.61 -7.19 -1.48
N GLY A 139 -1.79 -7.69 -0.25
CA GLY A 139 -1.10 -8.89 0.23
C GLY A 139 0.33 -8.66 0.70
N ILE A 140 0.70 -7.41 0.96
CA ILE A 140 1.98 -7.03 1.55
C ILE A 140 1.76 -6.54 2.97
N GLU A 141 2.59 -7.04 3.86
CA GLU A 141 2.57 -6.70 5.27
C GLU A 141 3.80 -5.82 5.58
N PRO A 142 3.63 -4.52 5.86
CA PRO A 142 4.71 -3.68 6.33
C PRO A 142 5.03 -4.04 7.79
N ALA A 143 6.32 -3.99 8.17
CA ALA A 143 6.76 -4.25 9.53
C ALA A 143 6.26 -3.18 10.53
N VAL A 144 5.92 -1.99 10.01
CA VAL A 144 5.33 -0.88 10.75
C VAL A 144 4.20 -0.30 9.91
N ASP A 145 3.01 -0.17 10.48
CA ASP A 145 1.83 0.32 9.76
C ASP A 145 1.87 1.84 9.52
N LYS A 146 2.56 2.58 10.40
CA LYS A 146 2.62 4.03 10.38
C LYS A 146 4.05 4.54 10.53
N VAL A 147 4.32 5.68 9.94
CA VAL A 147 5.55 6.47 10.14
C VAL A 147 5.21 7.84 10.69
N GLU A 148 6.05 8.32 11.61
CA GLU A 148 6.01 9.70 12.07
C GLU A 148 6.67 10.60 11.04
N VAL A 149 5.94 11.59 10.55
CA VAL A 149 6.43 12.60 9.61
C VAL A 149 6.39 13.95 10.28
N ARG A 150 7.54 14.64 10.31
CA ARG A 150 7.64 16.01 10.77
C ARG A 150 7.69 16.94 9.60
N ALA A 151 6.72 17.82 9.53
CA ALA A 151 6.52 18.75 8.43
C ALA A 151 6.12 20.14 8.92
N ILE A 152 6.42 21.14 8.10
CA ILE A 152 6.01 22.53 8.29
C ILE A 152 5.43 23.07 6.99
N LEU A 153 4.41 23.90 7.08
CA LEU A 153 3.80 24.56 5.93
C LEU A 153 4.38 25.97 5.79
N LEU A 154 5.17 26.17 4.74
CA LEU A 154 5.78 27.45 4.42
C LEU A 154 4.87 28.28 3.53
N LYS A 155 4.87 29.60 3.74
CA LYS A 155 4.25 30.55 2.79
C LYS A 155 5.25 30.91 1.71
N THR A 156 4.84 30.82 0.46
CA THR A 156 5.65 31.21 -0.69
C THR A 156 5.19 32.57 -1.24
N LYS A 157 6.13 33.37 -1.72
CA LYS A 157 5.87 34.64 -2.37
C LYS A 157 6.67 34.73 -3.64
N THR A 158 6.00 34.99 -4.76
CA THR A 158 6.67 35.28 -6.02
C THR A 158 7.22 36.72 -6.00
N VAL A 159 8.52 36.86 -6.26
CA VAL A 159 9.19 38.15 -6.36
C VAL A 159 9.70 38.32 -7.79
N SER A 160 9.28 39.38 -8.47
CA SER A 160 9.83 39.75 -9.76
C SER A 160 11.19 40.41 -9.59
N LEU A 161 12.21 39.88 -10.24
CA LEU A 161 13.55 40.46 -10.25
C LEU A 161 13.76 41.24 -11.54
N GLU A 162 14.01 42.54 -11.41
CA GLU A 162 14.52 43.35 -12.51
C GLU A 162 16.06 43.38 -12.49
N LEU A 163 16.67 42.85 -13.52
CA LEU A 163 18.10 42.88 -13.68
C LEU A 163 18.54 44.21 -14.32
N LYS A 164 19.04 45.15 -13.54
CA LYS A 164 19.64 46.38 -14.07
C LYS A 164 21.12 46.19 -14.29
N ILE A 165 21.54 46.03 -15.54
CA ILE A 165 22.96 45.98 -15.92
C ILE A 165 23.51 47.40 -15.92
N LYS A 166 24.39 47.72 -14.99
CA LYS A 166 25.18 48.95 -14.97
C LYS A 166 26.56 48.63 -15.50
N GLY A 167 26.86 49.08 -16.71
CA GLY A 167 28.19 48.97 -17.31
C GLY A 167 28.15 49.18 -18.80
N THR A 168 29.21 49.78 -19.36
CA THR A 168 29.41 49.92 -20.82
C THR A 168 30.02 48.62 -21.32
N THR A 169 29.28 47.83 -22.07
CA THR A 169 29.83 46.67 -22.77
C THR A 169 30.58 47.19 -24.01
N GLN A 170 31.89 46.98 -24.04
CA GLN A 170 32.61 46.98 -25.32
C GLN A 170 32.09 45.80 -26.13
N ILE A 171 31.59 46.08 -27.32
CA ILE A 171 31.02 45.09 -28.23
C ILE A 171 32.16 44.23 -28.81
N GLY A 172 32.50 43.17 -28.10
CA GLY A 172 33.27 42.04 -28.60
C GLY A 172 32.34 40.83 -28.68
N ARG A 173 32.16 40.24 -29.85
CA ARG A 173 31.26 39.14 -30.22
C ARG A 173 31.24 38.05 -29.12
N ALA A 174 30.17 38.03 -28.35
CA ALA A 174 29.82 36.86 -27.54
C ALA A 174 28.51 36.29 -28.05
N SER A 175 28.55 35.16 -28.72
CA SER A 175 27.38 34.41 -29.08
C SER A 175 26.78 33.77 -27.85
N CYS A 176 25.67 34.28 -27.35
CA CYS A 176 24.84 33.55 -26.41
C CYS A 176 24.18 32.39 -27.15
N ARG A 177 24.62 31.16 -26.90
CA ARG A 177 23.82 29.97 -27.16
C ARG A 177 22.92 29.74 -25.97
N GLU A 178 21.64 30.09 -26.14
CA GLU A 178 20.56 29.60 -25.30
C GLU A 178 20.54 28.09 -25.40
N ARG A 179 20.61 27.40 -24.25
CA ARG A 179 20.17 26.01 -24.14
C ARG A 179 18.83 26.01 -23.39
N VAL A 180 17.84 25.58 -24.13
CA VAL A 180 16.54 25.15 -23.61
C VAL A 180 16.72 23.90 -22.74
#